data_188dd3224e1faf2493bee76cad4593e3
#
_entry.id   188dd3224e1faf2493bee76cad4593e3
#
_cell.length_a   1.000
_cell.length_b   1.000
_cell.length_c   1.000
_cell.angle_alpha   90.00
_cell.angle_beta   90.00
_cell.angle_gamma   90.00
#
_symmetry.space_group_name_H-M   'P 1'
#
loop_
_entity.id
_entity.type
_entity.pdbx_description
1 polymer ?
#
loop_
_entity_poly.entity_id
_entity_poly.type
_entity_poly.pdbx_seq_one_letter_code
_entity_poly.pdbx_strand_id
1 'polypeptide(L)'
;GFAPSTVGGRQPHPPRAEKNIVKDIPKKEAKFALISAIAATAQKETVVSRGHKIGNVVQFPLVVEDAIEGLTKAKEVEAAFASLGLEADLIRVRDSRSIRAGKGKRRGRKMKQAIGPLIIVVDGKTLVNAASNIPGVEVTTVTNLNTEMLAPGTHPGRLTVWTNGAIEKLNTLYGE
;
A
#
# COMPACT_ATOMS: atom_id res chain seq x y z
N GLY A 1 -5.34 39.07 32.34
CA GLY A 1 -4.15 38.77 31.51
C GLY A 1 -4.15 37.38 30.97
N PHE A 2 -3.59 37.20 29.81
CA PHE A 2 -3.49 35.88 29.17
C PHE A 2 -2.17 35.21 29.59
N ALA A 3 -2.19 34.44 30.66
CA ALA A 3 -1.03 33.65 31.04
C ALA A 3 -0.89 32.43 30.09
N PRO A 4 0.32 32.12 29.57
CA PRO A 4 0.53 30.96 28.71
C PRO A 4 0.33 29.66 29.48
N SER A 5 -0.25 28.65 28.83
CA SER A 5 -0.47 27.29 29.37
C SER A 5 -1.44 27.16 30.55
N THR A 6 -2.18 28.20 30.88
CA THR A 6 -3.26 28.15 31.89
C THR A 6 -4.62 27.82 31.25
N VAL A 7 -5.59 27.38 32.05
CA VAL A 7 -6.97 27.18 31.59
C VAL A 7 -7.53 28.51 31.11
N GLY A 8 -8.01 28.59 29.87
CA GLY A 8 -8.46 29.82 29.22
C GLY A 8 -7.36 30.79 28.81
N GLY A 9 -6.07 30.43 29.03
CA GLY A 9 -4.92 31.19 28.58
C GLY A 9 -4.55 30.99 27.11
N ARG A 10 -3.60 31.78 26.61
CA ARG A 10 -3.07 31.62 25.26
C ARG A 10 -2.16 30.40 25.11
N GLN A 11 -2.14 29.81 23.94
CA GLN A 11 -1.18 28.79 23.59
C GLN A 11 0.20 29.42 23.34
N PRO A 12 1.30 28.97 24.01
CA PRO A 12 2.64 29.57 23.86
C PRO A 12 3.17 29.49 22.43
N HIS A 13 2.98 28.33 21.78
CA HIS A 13 3.43 28.06 20.42
C HIS A 13 2.24 27.56 19.57
N PRO A 14 1.31 28.45 19.16
CA PRO A 14 0.15 28.04 18.38
C PRO A 14 0.59 27.56 16.98
N PRO A 15 -0.12 26.62 16.38
CA PRO A 15 0.12 26.24 15.00
C PRO A 15 -0.13 27.44 14.09
N ARG A 16 0.78 27.69 13.13
CA ARG A 16 0.67 28.74 12.13
C ARG A 16 0.37 28.13 10.77
N ALA A 17 -0.50 28.77 9.99
CA ALA A 17 -0.82 28.34 8.64
C ALA A 17 0.40 28.41 7.69
N GLU A 18 1.30 29.34 7.91
CA GLU A 18 2.52 29.57 7.11
C GLU A 18 3.61 28.53 7.37
N LYS A 19 3.45 27.70 8.40
CA LYS A 19 4.46 26.68 8.74
C LYS A 19 4.53 25.63 7.63
N ASN A 20 5.71 25.51 7.02
CA ASN A 20 5.96 24.41 6.09
C ASN A 20 6.02 23.07 6.84
N ILE A 21 5.00 22.22 6.62
CA ILE A 21 4.89 20.89 7.23
C ILE A 21 5.61 19.86 6.37
N VAL A 22 5.63 20.07 5.04
CA VAL A 22 6.30 19.20 4.09
C VAL A 22 7.80 19.53 4.11
N LYS A 23 8.62 18.53 4.42
CA LYS A 23 10.08 18.66 4.37
C LYS A 23 10.60 17.94 3.13
N ASP A 24 11.46 18.62 2.39
CA ASP A 24 12.14 18.04 1.26
C ASP A 24 13.16 16.98 1.74
N ILE A 25 13.16 15.84 1.06
CA ILE A 25 14.08 14.74 1.32
C ILE A 25 15.06 14.68 0.14
N PRO A 26 16.37 14.48 0.36
CA PRO A 26 17.34 14.29 -0.71
C PRO A 26 16.92 13.16 -1.65
N LYS A 27 17.05 13.36 -2.97
CA LYS A 27 16.63 12.37 -3.98
C LYS A 27 17.27 10.98 -3.78
N LYS A 28 18.53 10.95 -3.33
CA LYS A 28 19.24 9.69 -3.04
C LYS A 28 18.60 8.93 -1.88
N GLU A 29 18.23 9.63 -0.81
CA GLU A 29 17.53 9.01 0.33
C GLU A 29 16.15 8.48 -0.06
N ALA A 30 15.40 9.22 -0.87
CA ALA A 30 14.10 8.77 -1.38
C ALA A 30 14.24 7.51 -2.26
N LYS A 31 15.27 7.46 -3.15
CA LYS A 31 15.60 6.26 -3.96
C LYS A 31 15.95 5.07 -3.06
N PHE A 32 16.80 5.28 -2.06
CA PHE A 32 17.20 4.25 -1.10
C PHE A 32 16.02 3.70 -0.30
N ALA A 33 15.14 4.58 0.17
CA ALA A 33 13.93 4.20 0.90
C ALA A 33 13.01 3.32 0.04
N LEU A 34 12.84 3.66 -1.24
CA LEU A 34 12.04 2.87 -2.17
C LEU A 34 12.65 1.49 -2.41
N ILE A 35 13.96 1.40 -2.68
CA ILE A 35 14.66 0.13 -2.88
C ILE A 35 14.55 -0.76 -1.63
N SER A 36 14.76 -0.19 -0.45
CA SER A 36 14.60 -0.90 0.83
C SER A 36 13.17 -1.40 1.04
N ALA A 37 12.16 -0.60 0.69
CA ALA A 37 10.77 -1.01 0.79
C ALA A 37 10.44 -2.15 -0.19
N ILE A 38 10.98 -2.13 -1.42
CA ILE A 38 10.85 -3.23 -2.39
C ILE A 38 11.47 -4.51 -1.84
N ALA A 39 12.71 -4.44 -1.34
CA ALA A 39 13.40 -5.58 -0.74
C ALA A 39 12.61 -6.21 0.42
N ALA A 40 11.99 -5.38 1.26
CA ALA A 40 11.16 -5.86 2.37
C ALA A 40 9.92 -6.64 1.92
N THR A 41 9.37 -6.37 0.73
CA THR A 41 8.22 -7.13 0.19
C THR A 41 8.58 -8.54 -0.24
N ALA A 42 9.85 -8.82 -0.52
CA ALA A 42 10.34 -10.15 -0.87
C ALA A 42 10.58 -11.05 0.36
N GLN A 43 10.63 -10.47 1.57
CA GLN A 43 10.88 -11.20 2.80
C GLN A 43 9.57 -11.70 3.42
N LYS A 44 9.38 -13.01 3.45
CA LYS A 44 8.18 -13.64 4.00
C LYS A 44 7.89 -13.23 5.45
N GLU A 45 8.93 -13.15 6.28
CA GLU A 45 8.81 -12.79 7.70
C GLU A 45 8.27 -11.37 7.90
N THR A 46 8.73 -10.40 7.10
CA THR A 46 8.24 -9.01 7.17
C THR A 46 6.78 -8.92 6.73
N VAL A 47 6.37 -9.68 5.72
CA VAL A 47 4.98 -9.72 5.25
C VAL A 47 4.05 -10.33 6.30
N VAL A 48 4.50 -11.41 6.97
CA VAL A 48 3.75 -12.02 8.09
C VAL A 48 3.66 -11.06 9.29
N SER A 49 4.77 -10.42 9.68
CA SER A 49 4.81 -9.51 10.82
C SER A 49 3.87 -8.30 10.63
N ARG A 50 3.66 -7.90 9.37
CA ARG A 50 2.66 -6.89 9.02
C ARG A 50 1.21 -7.35 9.20
N GLY A 51 0.97 -8.66 9.29
CA GLY A 51 -0.35 -9.26 9.51
C GLY A 51 -1.05 -9.75 8.25
N HIS A 52 -0.35 -9.90 7.12
CA HIS A 52 -0.89 -10.57 5.94
C HIS A 52 -1.02 -12.09 6.16
N LYS A 53 -2.12 -12.69 5.66
CA LYS A 53 -2.34 -14.13 5.71
C LYS A 53 -1.80 -14.79 4.45
N ILE A 54 -0.62 -15.40 4.55
CA ILE A 54 0.11 -15.97 3.42
C ILE A 54 0.35 -17.48 3.54
N GLY A 55 -0.45 -18.17 4.38
CA GLY A 55 -0.24 -19.61 4.65
C GLY A 55 -0.31 -20.50 3.41
N ASN A 56 -1.08 -20.12 2.41
CA ASN A 56 -1.27 -20.88 1.16
C ASN A 56 -0.39 -20.39 0.01
N VAL A 57 0.45 -19.38 0.24
CA VAL A 57 1.35 -18.84 -0.80
C VAL A 57 2.59 -19.70 -0.90
N VAL A 58 2.84 -20.25 -2.09
CA VAL A 58 3.92 -21.22 -2.34
C VAL A 58 5.28 -20.55 -2.43
N GLN A 59 5.36 -19.39 -3.08
CA GLN A 59 6.64 -18.76 -3.40
C GLN A 59 6.63 -17.26 -3.10
N PHE A 60 7.75 -16.74 -2.60
CA PHE A 60 8.03 -15.31 -2.41
C PHE A 60 9.33 -14.92 -3.11
N PRO A 61 9.36 -13.74 -3.73
CA PRO A 61 8.24 -12.84 -4.04
C PRO A 61 7.22 -13.48 -4.99
N LEU A 62 5.96 -13.03 -4.94
CA LEU A 62 4.91 -13.47 -5.86
C LEU A 62 5.12 -12.82 -7.23
N VAL A 63 5.48 -13.63 -8.20
CA VAL A 63 5.64 -13.22 -9.60
C VAL A 63 4.62 -13.95 -10.46
N VAL A 64 3.93 -13.20 -11.32
CA VAL A 64 2.87 -13.71 -12.19
C VAL A 64 3.13 -13.31 -13.64
N GLU A 65 2.50 -14.01 -14.56
CA GLU A 65 2.55 -13.67 -15.97
C GLU A 65 1.84 -12.34 -16.28
N ASP A 66 2.29 -11.66 -17.32
CA ASP A 66 1.74 -10.37 -17.74
C ASP A 66 0.28 -10.49 -18.23
N ALA A 67 -0.20 -11.70 -18.49
CA ALA A 67 -1.60 -11.97 -18.86
C ALA A 67 -2.61 -11.40 -17.83
N ILE A 68 -2.22 -11.24 -16.56
CA ILE A 68 -3.08 -10.64 -15.52
C ILE A 68 -3.45 -9.19 -15.84
N GLU A 69 -2.61 -8.45 -16.58
CA GLU A 69 -2.86 -7.06 -16.96
C GLU A 69 -4.07 -6.89 -17.89
N GLY A 70 -4.42 -7.96 -18.64
CA GLY A 70 -5.55 -8.00 -19.55
C GLY A 70 -6.91 -8.25 -18.90
N LEU A 71 -6.95 -8.55 -17.60
CA LEU A 71 -8.21 -8.85 -16.90
C LEU A 71 -9.09 -7.60 -16.80
N THR A 72 -10.37 -7.76 -17.17
CA THR A 72 -11.33 -6.65 -17.21
C THR A 72 -12.40 -6.75 -16.14
N LYS A 73 -12.64 -7.94 -15.58
CA LYS A 73 -13.70 -8.20 -14.60
C LYS A 73 -13.13 -8.51 -13.21
N ALA A 74 -13.76 -7.96 -12.18
CA ALA A 74 -13.39 -8.21 -10.79
C ALA A 74 -13.41 -9.70 -10.41
N LYS A 75 -14.37 -10.48 -10.94
CA LYS A 75 -14.45 -11.94 -10.69
C LYS A 75 -13.24 -12.70 -11.24
N GLU A 76 -12.71 -12.26 -12.38
CA GLU A 76 -11.50 -12.85 -12.98
C GLU A 76 -10.26 -12.57 -12.11
N VAL A 77 -10.17 -11.36 -11.57
CA VAL A 77 -9.10 -10.97 -10.64
C VAL A 77 -9.21 -11.75 -9.32
N GLU A 78 -10.40 -11.91 -8.75
CA GLU A 78 -10.62 -12.72 -7.55
C GLU A 78 -10.27 -14.20 -7.79
N ALA A 79 -10.61 -14.76 -8.93
CA ALA A 79 -10.24 -16.12 -9.32
C ALA A 79 -8.71 -16.29 -9.44
N ALA A 80 -8.02 -15.31 -10.04
CA ALA A 80 -6.57 -15.28 -10.12
C ALA A 80 -5.93 -15.21 -8.72
N PHE A 81 -6.48 -14.40 -7.81
CA PHE A 81 -6.00 -14.36 -6.44
C PHE A 81 -6.25 -15.66 -5.67
N ALA A 82 -7.36 -16.32 -5.90
CA ALA A 82 -7.65 -17.63 -5.29
C ALA A 82 -6.61 -18.68 -5.75
N SER A 83 -6.27 -18.71 -7.04
CA SER A 83 -5.24 -19.62 -7.55
C SER A 83 -3.84 -19.32 -7.01
N LEU A 84 -3.53 -18.06 -6.67
CA LEU A 84 -2.28 -17.65 -6.02
C LEU A 84 -2.27 -17.89 -4.49
N GLY A 85 -3.36 -18.40 -3.91
CA GLY A 85 -3.47 -18.65 -2.47
C GLY A 85 -3.69 -17.39 -1.62
N LEU A 86 -4.13 -16.28 -2.22
CA LEU A 86 -4.33 -14.99 -1.54
C LEU A 86 -5.75 -14.82 -0.97
N GLU A 87 -6.65 -15.80 -1.15
CA GLU A 87 -8.03 -15.73 -0.71
C GLU A 87 -8.16 -15.41 0.79
N ALA A 88 -7.33 -16.05 1.63
CA ALA A 88 -7.35 -15.83 3.07
C ALA A 88 -7.01 -14.37 3.45
N ASP A 89 -6.14 -13.70 2.70
CA ASP A 89 -5.82 -12.29 2.91
C ASP A 89 -6.95 -11.36 2.46
N LEU A 90 -7.59 -11.66 1.33
CA LEU A 90 -8.76 -10.91 0.86
C LEU A 90 -9.94 -11.00 1.86
N ILE A 91 -10.20 -12.19 2.40
CA ILE A 91 -11.22 -12.38 3.47
C ILE A 91 -10.85 -11.55 4.69
N ARG A 92 -9.59 -11.58 5.16
CA ARG A 92 -9.11 -10.77 6.27
C ARG A 92 -9.40 -9.28 6.04
N VAL A 93 -9.12 -8.77 4.85
CA VAL A 93 -9.33 -7.36 4.51
C VAL A 93 -10.82 -7.01 4.49
N ARG A 94 -11.64 -7.85 3.87
CA ARG A 94 -13.09 -7.67 3.81
C ARG A 94 -13.72 -7.64 5.19
N ASP A 95 -13.37 -8.57 6.05
CA ASP A 95 -13.91 -8.70 7.41
C ASP A 95 -13.40 -7.59 8.36
N SER A 96 -12.27 -6.96 8.05
CA SER A 96 -11.72 -5.84 8.81
C SER A 96 -12.50 -4.54 8.65
N ARG A 97 -13.43 -4.47 7.68
CA ARG A 97 -14.18 -3.25 7.40
C ARG A 97 -15.11 -2.89 8.55
N SER A 98 -14.86 -1.77 9.18
CA SER A 98 -15.61 -1.32 10.35
C SER A 98 -15.76 0.21 10.40
N ILE A 99 -16.69 0.67 11.23
CA ILE A 99 -16.86 2.12 11.44
C ILE A 99 -15.68 2.64 12.26
N ARG A 100 -15.08 3.71 11.79
CA ARG A 100 -13.95 4.38 12.46
C ARG A 100 -14.38 4.98 13.78
N ALA A 101 -13.58 4.75 14.83
CA ALA A 101 -13.72 5.45 16.10
C ALA A 101 -13.31 6.93 15.99
N GLY A 102 -13.79 7.77 16.90
CA GLY A 102 -13.40 9.16 17.01
C GLY A 102 -14.06 10.09 15.99
N LYS A 103 -13.58 11.33 15.92
CA LYS A 103 -14.15 12.43 15.13
C LYS A 103 -13.95 12.27 13.61
N GLY A 104 -13.02 11.42 13.17
CA GLY A 104 -12.73 11.17 11.75
C GLY A 104 -13.96 10.71 10.96
N LYS A 105 -14.88 9.96 11.58
CA LYS A 105 -16.13 9.51 10.96
C LYS A 105 -17.07 10.66 10.55
N ARG A 106 -17.04 11.77 11.29
CA ARG A 106 -17.82 13.00 10.98
C ARG A 106 -17.17 13.85 9.90
N ARG A 107 -15.86 13.58 9.59
CA ARG A 107 -15.06 14.31 8.60
C ARG A 107 -14.93 13.56 7.27
N GLY A 108 -15.94 12.79 6.86
CA GLY A 108 -15.97 12.04 5.61
C GLY A 108 -15.21 10.69 5.63
N ARG A 109 -14.51 10.35 6.71
CA ARG A 109 -13.74 9.10 6.84
C ARG A 109 -14.47 8.07 7.72
N LYS A 110 -15.70 7.72 7.37
CA LYS A 110 -16.59 6.87 8.18
C LYS A 110 -16.05 5.46 8.35
N MET A 111 -15.56 4.84 7.28
CA MET A 111 -15.10 3.46 7.29
C MET A 111 -13.58 3.38 7.45
N LYS A 112 -13.12 2.31 8.07
CA LYS A 112 -11.71 1.86 8.07
C LYS A 112 -11.67 0.41 7.61
N GLN A 113 -10.59 0.03 6.97
CA GLN A 113 -10.33 -1.36 6.58
C GLN A 113 -8.82 -1.62 6.61
N ALA A 114 -8.43 -2.87 6.69
CA ALA A 114 -7.04 -3.28 6.56
C ALA A 114 -6.56 -3.08 5.12
N ILE A 115 -5.26 -2.92 4.95
CA ILE A 115 -4.60 -2.85 3.65
C ILE A 115 -4.39 -4.27 3.15
N GLY A 116 -4.74 -4.50 1.89
CA GLY A 116 -4.57 -5.75 1.18
C GLY A 116 -3.40 -5.77 0.22
N PRO A 117 -3.37 -6.76 -0.69
CA PRO A 117 -2.31 -6.92 -1.67
C PRO A 117 -2.18 -5.71 -2.60
N LEU A 118 -0.95 -5.44 -3.03
CA LEU A 118 -0.62 -4.49 -4.08
C LEU A 118 -0.20 -5.25 -5.33
N ILE A 119 -0.80 -4.92 -6.48
CA ILE A 119 -0.41 -5.47 -7.79
C ILE A 119 0.46 -4.43 -8.48
N ILE A 120 1.62 -4.86 -8.96
CA ILE A 120 2.57 -3.99 -9.66
C ILE A 120 2.74 -4.48 -11.09
N VAL A 121 2.40 -3.60 -12.04
CA VAL A 121 2.25 -3.90 -13.46
C VAL A 121 3.01 -2.90 -14.33
N VAL A 122 3.16 -3.20 -15.60
CA VAL A 122 3.74 -2.28 -16.59
C VAL A 122 2.69 -1.29 -17.09
N ASP A 123 1.53 -1.80 -17.53
CA ASP A 123 0.37 -0.98 -17.92
C ASP A 123 -0.89 -1.53 -17.23
N GLY A 124 -1.38 -0.80 -16.27
CA GLY A 124 -2.47 -1.23 -15.41
C GLY A 124 -3.83 -0.64 -15.72
N LYS A 125 -4.04 0.01 -16.87
CA LYS A 125 -5.29 0.76 -17.14
C LYS A 125 -6.55 -0.08 -17.01
N THR A 126 -6.56 -1.28 -17.58
CA THR A 126 -7.68 -2.21 -17.53
C THR A 126 -7.82 -2.85 -16.16
N LEU A 127 -6.71 -3.33 -15.62
CA LEU A 127 -6.67 -4.01 -14.33
C LEU A 127 -7.05 -3.10 -13.15
N VAL A 128 -6.69 -1.81 -13.20
CA VAL A 128 -7.09 -0.83 -12.17
C VAL A 128 -8.61 -0.79 -12.03
N ASN A 129 -9.33 -0.73 -13.13
CA ASN A 129 -10.80 -0.71 -13.11
C ASN A 129 -11.39 -2.03 -12.60
N ALA A 130 -10.82 -3.17 -12.98
CA ALA A 130 -11.25 -4.48 -12.52
C ALA A 130 -11.00 -4.71 -11.03
N ALA A 131 -9.84 -4.29 -10.53
CA ALA A 131 -9.42 -4.53 -9.14
C ALA A 131 -9.92 -3.47 -8.14
N SER A 132 -10.28 -2.28 -8.59
CA SER A 132 -10.66 -1.15 -7.72
C SER A 132 -11.86 -1.44 -6.80
N ASN A 133 -12.74 -2.36 -7.18
CA ASN A 133 -13.89 -2.74 -6.36
C ASN A 133 -13.56 -3.83 -5.32
N ILE A 134 -12.40 -4.47 -5.40
CA ILE A 134 -11.99 -5.50 -4.45
C ILE A 134 -11.41 -4.81 -3.19
N PRO A 135 -11.98 -5.05 -2.01
CA PRO A 135 -11.56 -4.33 -0.80
C PRO A 135 -10.07 -4.49 -0.50
N GLY A 136 -9.37 -3.35 -0.39
CA GLY A 136 -7.97 -3.27 -0.01
C GLY A 136 -6.94 -3.66 -1.07
N VAL A 137 -7.38 -4.11 -2.24
CA VAL A 137 -6.50 -4.34 -3.39
C VAL A 137 -6.21 -3.00 -4.06
N GLU A 138 -4.96 -2.77 -4.38
CA GLU A 138 -4.49 -1.63 -5.15
C GLU A 138 -3.65 -2.11 -6.32
N VAL A 139 -3.70 -1.37 -7.42
CA VAL A 139 -2.90 -1.62 -8.61
C VAL A 139 -2.07 -0.38 -8.90
N THR A 140 -0.80 -0.57 -9.17
CA THR A 140 0.11 0.53 -9.54
C THR A 140 1.04 0.10 -10.66
N THR A 141 1.50 1.07 -11.44
CA THR A 141 2.57 0.84 -12.41
C THR A 141 3.93 1.00 -11.75
N VAL A 142 4.95 0.33 -12.27
CA VAL A 142 6.33 0.44 -11.78
C VAL A 142 6.80 1.90 -11.71
N THR A 143 6.38 2.73 -12.68
CA THR A 143 6.76 4.15 -12.75
C THR A 143 6.13 5.00 -11.66
N ASN A 144 4.95 4.64 -11.18
CA ASN A 144 4.19 5.37 -10.16
C ASN A 144 4.40 4.78 -8.75
N LEU A 145 5.23 3.73 -8.64
CA LEU A 145 5.49 3.07 -7.38
C LEU A 145 6.18 4.03 -6.41
N ASN A 146 5.65 4.12 -5.20
CA ASN A 146 6.23 4.92 -4.14
C ASN A 146 6.37 4.14 -2.82
N THR A 147 7.15 4.67 -1.91
CA THR A 147 7.41 4.04 -0.60
C THR A 147 6.15 3.90 0.26
N GLU A 148 5.20 4.84 0.14
CA GLU A 148 3.95 4.81 0.91
C GLU A 148 3.07 3.61 0.50
N MET A 149 3.04 3.27 -0.80
CA MET A 149 2.29 2.11 -1.28
C MET A 149 2.86 0.79 -0.77
N LEU A 150 4.21 0.68 -0.67
CA LEU A 150 4.90 -0.53 -0.22
C LEU A 150 4.97 -0.65 1.32
N ALA A 151 5.06 0.47 2.01
CA ALA A 151 5.17 0.55 3.46
C ALA A 151 4.10 1.48 4.07
N PRO A 152 2.79 1.24 3.83
CA PRO A 152 1.73 2.11 4.31
C PRO A 152 1.73 2.17 5.84
N GLY A 153 1.66 3.39 6.38
CA GLY A 153 1.74 3.64 7.82
C GLY A 153 3.14 3.45 8.40
N THR A 154 4.19 3.57 7.58
CA THR A 154 5.62 3.39 7.94
C THR A 154 6.05 1.96 8.25
N HIS A 155 5.17 0.98 8.11
CA HIS A 155 5.48 -0.43 8.33
C HIS A 155 5.79 -1.13 6.99
N PRO A 156 6.99 -1.69 6.79
CA PRO A 156 7.38 -2.38 5.57
C PRO A 156 6.69 -3.75 5.43
N GLY A 157 6.85 -4.38 4.27
CA GLY A 157 6.40 -5.75 4.05
C GLY A 157 4.93 -5.86 3.62
N ARG A 158 4.41 -4.94 2.82
CA ARG A 158 3.11 -5.12 2.18
C ARG A 158 3.18 -6.31 1.21
N LEU A 159 2.14 -7.13 1.22
CA LEU A 159 2.00 -8.23 0.26
C LEU A 159 1.90 -7.67 -1.16
N THR A 160 2.83 -8.05 -2.03
CA THR A 160 2.91 -7.56 -3.41
C THR A 160 2.86 -8.71 -4.41
N VAL A 161 2.19 -8.48 -5.52
CA VAL A 161 2.15 -9.35 -6.70
C VAL A 161 2.80 -8.58 -7.84
N TRP A 162 3.87 -9.13 -8.41
CA TRP A 162 4.64 -8.54 -9.49
C TRP A 162 4.33 -9.23 -10.80
N THR A 163 4.19 -8.49 -11.90
CA THR A 163 4.21 -9.10 -13.23
C THR A 163 5.65 -9.25 -13.73
N ASN A 164 5.90 -10.19 -14.63
CA ASN A 164 7.25 -10.42 -15.19
C ASN A 164 7.80 -9.14 -15.84
N GLY A 165 7.00 -8.50 -16.68
CA GLY A 165 7.38 -7.22 -17.31
C GLY A 165 7.64 -6.10 -16.29
N ALA A 166 6.93 -6.10 -15.15
CA ALA A 166 7.17 -5.13 -14.08
C ALA A 166 8.56 -5.31 -13.44
N ILE A 167 9.01 -6.54 -13.25
CA ILE A 167 10.35 -6.83 -12.73
C ILE A 167 11.44 -6.44 -13.72
N GLU A 168 11.27 -6.73 -15.01
CA GLU A 168 12.20 -6.32 -16.06
C GLU A 168 12.33 -4.78 -16.11
N LYS A 169 11.20 -4.09 -16.05
CA LYS A 169 11.18 -2.62 -16.01
C LYS A 169 11.82 -2.06 -14.73
N LEU A 170 11.62 -2.74 -13.59
CA LEU A 170 12.26 -2.36 -12.34
C LEU A 170 13.80 -2.45 -12.45
N ASN A 171 14.32 -3.52 -13.06
CA ASN A 171 15.76 -3.69 -13.31
C ASN A 171 16.31 -2.57 -14.19
N THR A 172 15.56 -2.13 -15.19
CA THR A 172 15.96 -1.00 -16.04
C THR A 172 16.02 0.33 -15.29
N LEU A 173 15.14 0.52 -14.28
CA LEU A 173 15.06 1.79 -13.53
C LEU A 173 16.02 1.84 -12.33
N TYR A 174 16.29 0.73 -11.69
CA TYR A 174 17.01 0.65 -10.41
C TYR A 174 18.16 -0.36 -10.39
N GLY A 175 18.29 -1.22 -11.40
CA GLY A 175 19.39 -2.14 -11.54
C GLY A 175 20.65 -1.36 -11.97
N GLU A 176 21.64 -1.30 -11.10
CA GLU A 176 23.03 -0.90 -11.39
C GLU A 176 23.90 -2.10 -11.34
#